data_567cf2bffce8c3d89aaaf0287bae065e
#
_entry.id   567cf2bffce8c3d89aaaf0287bae065e
#
_cell.length_a   1.000
_cell.length_b   1.000
_cell.length_c   1.000
_cell.angle_alpha   90.00
_cell.angle_beta   90.00
_cell.angle_gamma   90.00
#
_symmetry.space_group_name_H-M   'P 1'
#
loop_
_entity.id
_entity.type
_entity.pdbx_description
1 polymer ?
#
loop_
_entity_poly.entity_id
_entity_poly.type
_entity_poly.pdbx_seq_one_letter_code
_entity_poly.pdbx_strand_id
1 'polypeptide(L)'
;MNPKIKKALSFWRDFSANKIAVAALAIFFLVLFVALFAPFVAPTNPYDLTSVDIMNSRLSPGSEDFSGITFWLGTDGAGRDMVSAIFYGLRVSLGVGVFSGLVALTIGAFFGISAAFFRGKYETFVMRIVDIQLSFPSILLALIIIAAFGKGVDKTIIALILVQWAYYAR
;
A
#
# COMPACT_ATOMS: atom_id res chain seq x y z
N MET A 1 39.87 -8.40 -7.63
CA MET A 1 38.52 -8.11 -7.05
C MET A 1 37.52 -8.11 -8.20
N ASN A 2 36.46 -8.90 -8.08
CA ASN A 2 35.43 -9.08 -9.15
C ASN A 2 34.83 -7.70 -9.50
N PRO A 3 34.72 -7.33 -10.80
CA PRO A 3 34.18 -6.03 -11.24
C PRO A 3 32.76 -5.75 -10.75
N LYS A 4 31.94 -6.80 -10.55
CA LYS A 4 30.60 -6.67 -9.96
C LYS A 4 30.63 -6.21 -8.50
N ILE A 5 31.58 -6.69 -7.70
CA ILE A 5 31.75 -6.30 -6.30
C ILE A 5 32.22 -4.85 -6.22
N LYS A 6 33.10 -4.43 -7.12
CA LYS A 6 33.60 -3.05 -7.16
C LYS A 6 32.50 -2.05 -7.49
N LYS A 7 31.59 -2.40 -8.43
CA LYS A 7 30.40 -1.60 -8.75
C LYS A 7 29.42 -1.51 -7.58
N ALA A 8 29.16 -2.62 -6.89
CA ALA A 8 28.27 -2.61 -5.72
C ALA A 8 28.82 -1.75 -4.58
N LEU A 9 30.13 -1.84 -4.31
CA LEU A 9 30.79 -1.04 -3.28
C LEU A 9 30.78 0.46 -3.61
N SER A 10 31.00 0.83 -4.90
CA SER A 10 30.92 2.24 -5.30
C SER A 10 29.49 2.77 -5.15
N PHE A 11 28.48 2.00 -5.56
CA PHE A 11 27.07 2.37 -5.39
C PHE A 11 26.73 2.64 -3.91
N TRP A 12 27.10 1.72 -3.00
CA TRP A 12 26.83 1.90 -1.57
C TRP A 12 27.56 3.09 -0.98
N ARG A 13 28.78 3.35 -1.40
CA ARG A 13 29.55 4.53 -0.97
C ARG A 13 28.88 5.83 -1.43
N ASP A 14 28.47 5.89 -2.70
CA ASP A 14 27.85 7.07 -3.28
C ASP A 14 26.44 7.30 -2.69
N PHE A 15 25.70 6.22 -2.45
CA PHE A 15 24.40 6.25 -1.76
C PHE A 15 24.54 6.74 -0.31
N SER A 16 25.49 6.19 0.45
CA SER A 16 25.72 6.55 1.86
C SER A 16 26.29 7.97 2.03
N ALA A 17 26.90 8.55 1.01
CA ALA A 17 27.32 9.93 1.00
C ALA A 17 26.12 10.91 0.99
N ASN A 18 24.97 10.48 0.45
CA ASN A 18 23.74 11.27 0.48
C ASN A 18 22.94 10.96 1.76
N LYS A 19 23.06 11.83 2.76
CA LYS A 19 22.38 11.68 4.06
C LYS A 19 20.86 11.64 3.94
N ILE A 20 20.26 12.34 2.96
CA ILE A 20 18.83 12.34 2.71
C ILE A 20 18.38 10.97 2.20
N ALA A 21 19.13 10.37 1.28
CA ALA A 21 18.84 9.03 0.77
C ALA A 21 18.92 7.97 1.87
N VAL A 22 19.94 8.06 2.75
CA VAL A 22 20.06 7.15 3.90
C VAL A 22 18.88 7.32 4.87
N ALA A 23 18.51 8.57 5.19
CA ALA A 23 17.38 8.85 6.07
C ALA A 23 16.05 8.32 5.46
N ALA A 24 15.84 8.54 4.16
CA ALA A 24 14.65 8.01 3.46
C ALA A 24 14.58 6.48 3.49
N LEU A 25 15.72 5.81 3.28
CA LEU A 25 15.80 4.36 3.37
C LEU A 25 15.51 3.84 4.79
N ALA A 26 16.04 4.53 5.81
CA ALA A 26 15.79 4.19 7.20
C ALA A 26 14.30 4.33 7.56
N ILE A 27 13.66 5.43 7.13
CA ILE A 27 12.21 5.64 7.32
C ILE A 27 11.42 4.56 6.58
N PHE A 28 11.80 4.22 5.35
CA PHE A 28 11.13 3.16 4.58
C PHE A 28 11.17 1.81 5.31
N PHE A 29 12.34 1.41 5.82
CA PHE A 29 12.45 0.16 6.57
C PHE A 29 11.73 0.21 7.92
N LEU A 30 11.70 1.37 8.58
CA LEU A 30 10.93 1.56 9.81
C LEU A 30 9.43 1.35 9.55
N VAL A 31 8.88 1.99 8.51
CA VAL A 31 7.48 1.85 8.12
C VAL A 31 7.14 0.39 7.75
N LEU A 32 8.02 -0.25 6.97
CA LEU A 32 7.88 -1.65 6.61
C LEU A 32 7.91 -2.57 7.84
N PHE A 33 8.84 -2.33 8.76
CA PHE A 33 8.95 -3.06 10.01
C PHE A 33 7.67 -2.93 10.85
N VAL A 34 7.21 -1.70 11.07
CA VAL A 34 5.97 -1.44 11.82
C VAL A 34 4.78 -2.12 11.18
N ALA A 35 4.65 -2.07 9.84
CA ALA A 35 3.57 -2.72 9.12
C ALA A 35 3.58 -4.24 9.26
N LEU A 36 4.76 -4.87 9.13
CA LEU A 36 4.89 -6.33 9.22
C LEU A 36 4.66 -6.83 10.65
N PHE A 37 5.18 -6.09 11.63
CA PHE A 37 5.14 -6.46 13.05
C PHE A 37 4.02 -5.76 13.84
N ALA A 38 3.06 -5.11 13.15
CA ALA A 38 1.93 -4.41 13.79
C ALA A 38 1.24 -5.23 14.90
N PRO A 39 0.94 -6.54 14.75
CA PRO A 39 0.31 -7.33 15.80
C PRO A 39 1.15 -7.50 17.07
N PHE A 40 2.46 -7.27 17.00
CA PHE A 40 3.39 -7.42 18.13
C PHE A 40 3.80 -6.10 18.75
N VAL A 41 3.72 -5.00 17.96
CA VAL A 41 4.19 -3.67 18.35
C VAL A 41 3.02 -2.76 18.74
N ALA A 42 1.82 -3.00 18.21
CA ALA A 42 0.63 -2.21 18.54
C ALA A 42 0.16 -2.52 19.97
N PRO A 43 -0.18 -1.50 20.77
CA PRO A 43 -0.72 -1.68 22.12
C PRO A 43 -2.02 -2.50 22.16
N THR A 44 -2.90 -2.31 21.18
CA THR A 44 -4.20 -2.99 21.07
C THR A 44 -4.46 -3.46 19.65
N ASN A 45 -5.46 -4.32 19.45
CA ASN A 45 -5.93 -4.68 18.11
C ASN A 45 -7.18 -3.84 17.75
N PRO A 46 -7.09 -2.84 16.86
CA PRO A 46 -8.21 -1.94 16.55
C PRO A 46 -9.37 -2.63 15.78
N TYR A 47 -9.19 -3.88 15.36
CA TYR A 47 -10.21 -4.70 14.69
C TYR A 47 -10.85 -5.74 15.61
N ASP A 48 -10.35 -5.89 16.82
CA ASP A 48 -10.92 -6.78 17.83
C ASP A 48 -11.91 -5.99 18.69
N LEU A 49 -13.19 -6.28 18.51
CA LEU A 49 -14.28 -5.62 19.24
C LEU A 49 -14.20 -5.84 20.76
N THR A 50 -13.48 -6.85 21.23
CA THR A 50 -13.28 -7.10 22.67
C THR A 50 -12.24 -6.17 23.29
N SER A 51 -11.33 -5.63 22.47
CA SER A 51 -10.30 -4.68 22.90
C SER A 51 -10.70 -3.21 22.68
N VAL A 52 -11.87 -2.97 22.10
CA VAL A 52 -12.39 -1.62 21.79
C VAL A 52 -13.54 -1.29 22.73
N ASP A 53 -13.36 -0.28 23.58
CA ASP A 53 -14.42 0.21 24.47
C ASP A 53 -14.89 1.60 24.02
N ILE A 54 -16.18 1.72 23.76
CA ILE A 54 -16.83 2.99 23.36
C ILE A 54 -16.71 4.03 24.50
N MET A 55 -16.57 3.60 25.75
CA MET A 55 -16.33 4.50 26.89
C MET A 55 -15.02 5.28 26.74
N ASN A 56 -14.05 4.71 26.02
CA ASN A 56 -12.77 5.34 25.69
C ASN A 56 -12.84 6.24 24.45
N SER A 57 -14.05 6.61 23.97
CA SER A 57 -14.21 7.45 22.79
C SER A 57 -13.59 8.83 22.96
N ARG A 58 -12.77 9.26 21.98
CA ARG A 58 -12.18 10.61 21.89
C ARG A 58 -11.34 11.01 23.12
N LEU A 59 -10.64 10.07 23.71
CA LEU A 59 -9.68 10.39 24.76
C LEU A 59 -8.50 11.18 24.20
N SER A 60 -7.99 12.10 25.01
CA SER A 60 -6.85 12.93 24.66
C SER A 60 -5.55 12.12 24.58
N PRO A 61 -4.53 12.56 23.80
CA PRO A 61 -3.20 11.95 23.83
C PRO A 61 -2.64 11.86 25.24
N GLY A 62 -2.10 10.69 25.61
CA GLY A 62 -1.54 10.39 26.92
C GLY A 62 -2.57 9.98 27.99
N SER A 63 -3.85 9.86 27.66
CA SER A 63 -4.86 9.31 28.58
C SER A 63 -4.68 7.82 28.78
N GLU A 64 -5.11 7.34 29.93
CA GLU A 64 -5.13 5.92 30.29
C GLU A 64 -6.58 5.41 30.36
N ASP A 65 -6.79 4.15 30.01
CA ASP A 65 -8.06 3.47 30.25
C ASP A 65 -8.11 2.89 31.68
N PHE A 66 -9.26 2.30 32.04
CA PHE A 66 -9.43 1.62 33.33
C PHE A 66 -8.54 0.38 33.52
N SER A 67 -7.97 -0.15 32.44
CA SER A 67 -7.04 -1.31 32.42
C SER A 67 -5.57 -0.88 32.52
N GLY A 68 -5.27 0.43 32.57
CA GLY A 68 -3.93 0.99 32.63
C GLY A 68 -3.20 1.04 31.28
N ILE A 69 -3.94 0.92 30.16
CA ILE A 69 -3.37 1.10 28.83
C ILE A 69 -3.27 2.59 28.52
N THR A 70 -2.07 3.07 28.21
CA THR A 70 -1.83 4.46 27.82
C THR A 70 -2.05 4.65 26.33
N PHE A 71 -2.95 5.54 25.95
CA PHE A 71 -3.22 5.93 24.57
C PHE A 71 -2.31 7.09 24.15
N TRP A 72 -1.13 6.78 23.60
CA TRP A 72 -0.11 7.78 23.26
C TRP A 72 -0.60 8.90 22.32
N LEU A 73 -1.42 8.59 21.33
CA LEU A 73 -2.05 9.55 20.43
C LEU A 73 -3.55 9.73 20.71
N GLY A 74 -4.04 9.22 21.85
CA GLY A 74 -5.45 9.23 22.18
C GLY A 74 -6.24 8.18 21.41
N THR A 75 -7.56 8.32 21.41
CA THR A 75 -8.49 7.37 20.77
C THR A 75 -9.37 8.06 19.73
N ASP A 76 -9.90 7.26 18.80
CA ASP A 76 -10.85 7.74 17.80
C ASP A 76 -12.30 7.78 18.34
N GLY A 77 -13.26 8.15 17.49
CA GLY A 77 -14.68 8.20 17.83
C GLY A 77 -15.32 6.85 18.17
N ALA A 78 -14.65 5.73 17.89
CA ALA A 78 -15.09 4.40 18.25
C ALA A 78 -14.36 3.83 19.49
N GLY A 79 -13.46 4.61 20.11
CA GLY A 79 -12.65 4.18 21.26
C GLY A 79 -11.41 3.37 20.92
N ARG A 80 -10.99 3.34 19.63
CA ARG A 80 -9.81 2.60 19.19
C ARG A 80 -8.56 3.43 19.43
N ASP A 81 -7.48 2.79 19.89
CA ASP A 81 -6.17 3.41 20.03
C ASP A 81 -5.66 3.89 18.65
N MET A 82 -5.31 5.17 18.55
CA MET A 82 -4.85 5.79 17.31
C MET A 82 -3.50 5.24 16.84
N VAL A 83 -2.57 4.90 17.75
CA VAL A 83 -1.27 4.30 17.39
C VAL A 83 -1.48 2.94 16.75
N SER A 84 -2.30 2.10 17.39
CA SER A 84 -2.65 0.78 16.87
C SER A 84 -3.36 0.87 15.52
N ALA A 85 -4.31 1.80 15.38
CA ALA A 85 -5.04 2.03 14.14
C ALA A 85 -4.09 2.43 12.98
N ILE A 86 -3.07 3.25 13.25
CA ILE A 86 -2.05 3.63 12.27
C ILE A 86 -1.20 2.41 11.88
N PHE A 87 -0.73 1.62 12.85
CA PHE A 87 0.15 0.47 12.58
C PHE A 87 -0.56 -0.61 11.76
N TYR A 88 -1.78 -0.95 12.13
CA TYR A 88 -2.60 -1.87 11.35
C TYR A 88 -3.03 -1.29 10.00
N GLY A 89 -3.31 0.01 9.94
CA GLY A 89 -3.59 0.72 8.69
C GLY A 89 -2.43 0.65 7.71
N LEU A 90 -1.19 0.83 8.17
CA LEU A 90 0.03 0.65 7.36
C LEU A 90 0.13 -0.77 6.80
N ARG A 91 -0.13 -1.79 7.61
CA ARG A 91 -0.12 -3.19 7.19
C ARG A 91 -1.12 -3.47 6.08
N VAL A 92 -2.35 -2.99 6.25
CA VAL A 92 -3.41 -3.15 5.24
C VAL A 92 -3.05 -2.41 3.96
N SER A 93 -2.61 -1.15 4.07
CA SER A 93 -2.27 -0.31 2.91
C SER A 93 -1.11 -0.90 2.10
N LEU A 94 -0.03 -1.34 2.77
CA LEU A 94 1.10 -1.99 2.09
C LEU A 94 0.69 -3.33 1.47
N GLY A 95 -0.09 -4.14 2.18
CA GLY A 95 -0.60 -5.40 1.65
C GLY A 95 -1.45 -5.21 0.39
N VAL A 96 -2.40 -4.29 0.44
CA VAL A 96 -3.25 -3.92 -0.70
C VAL A 96 -2.40 -3.39 -1.86
N GLY A 97 -1.48 -2.45 -1.59
CA GLY A 97 -0.66 -1.83 -2.63
C GLY A 97 0.28 -2.82 -3.32
N VAL A 98 1.01 -3.63 -2.55
CA VAL A 98 1.93 -4.64 -3.10
C VAL A 98 1.17 -5.72 -3.88
N PHE A 99 0.10 -6.27 -3.30
CA PHE A 99 -0.66 -7.34 -3.96
C PHE A 99 -1.32 -6.86 -5.26
N SER A 100 -2.05 -5.73 -5.20
CA SER A 100 -2.70 -5.18 -6.40
C SER A 100 -1.67 -4.77 -7.47
N GLY A 101 -0.55 -4.18 -7.06
CA GLY A 101 0.53 -3.79 -7.96
C GLY A 101 1.18 -4.99 -8.68
N LEU A 102 1.48 -6.08 -7.96
CA LEU A 102 2.04 -7.29 -8.55
C LEU A 102 1.07 -7.96 -9.53
N VAL A 103 -0.21 -8.05 -9.18
CA VAL A 103 -1.22 -8.63 -10.08
C VAL A 103 -1.42 -7.73 -11.31
N ALA A 104 -1.55 -6.43 -11.13
CA ALA A 104 -1.68 -5.47 -12.23
C ALA A 104 -0.45 -5.48 -13.15
N LEU A 105 0.76 -5.54 -12.58
CA LEU A 105 2.01 -5.69 -13.34
C LEU A 105 2.02 -6.98 -14.16
N THR A 106 1.62 -8.10 -13.57
CA THR A 106 1.58 -9.39 -14.27
C THR A 106 0.63 -9.36 -15.46
N ILE A 107 -0.60 -8.84 -15.25
CA ILE A 107 -1.61 -8.70 -16.30
C ILE A 107 -1.14 -7.72 -17.38
N GLY A 108 -0.68 -6.54 -16.96
CA GLY A 108 -0.22 -5.49 -17.87
C GLY A 108 0.99 -5.94 -18.71
N ALA A 109 2.01 -6.52 -18.06
CA ALA A 109 3.17 -7.05 -18.75
C ALA A 109 2.81 -8.18 -19.72
N PHE A 110 1.90 -9.08 -19.35
CA PHE A 110 1.43 -10.13 -20.25
C PHE A 110 0.79 -9.56 -21.53
N PHE A 111 -0.15 -8.64 -21.37
CA PHE A 111 -0.81 -8.02 -22.54
C PHE A 111 0.14 -7.09 -23.34
N GLY A 112 0.98 -6.32 -22.65
CA GLY A 112 1.93 -5.43 -23.29
C GLY A 112 2.99 -6.19 -24.11
N ILE A 113 3.61 -7.21 -23.51
CA ILE A 113 4.62 -8.04 -24.19
C ILE A 113 3.98 -8.83 -25.34
N SER A 114 2.79 -9.43 -25.12
CA SER A 114 2.10 -10.16 -26.20
C SER A 114 1.72 -9.23 -27.36
N ALA A 115 1.26 -8.02 -27.09
CA ALA A 115 0.96 -7.03 -28.11
C ALA A 115 2.19 -6.67 -28.94
N ALA A 116 3.32 -6.41 -28.30
CA ALA A 116 4.59 -6.11 -28.96
C ALA A 116 5.14 -7.31 -29.78
N PHE A 117 4.88 -8.55 -29.32
CA PHE A 117 5.32 -9.77 -29.98
C PHE A 117 4.49 -10.07 -31.25
N PHE A 118 3.15 -10.08 -31.12
CA PHE A 118 2.26 -10.45 -32.24
C PHE A 118 2.03 -9.32 -33.24
N ARG A 119 2.23 -8.07 -32.84
CA ARG A 119 2.09 -6.86 -33.66
C ARG A 119 0.76 -6.75 -34.43
N GLY A 120 0.67 -5.76 -35.32
CA GLY A 120 -0.45 -5.61 -36.27
C GLY A 120 -1.80 -5.41 -35.60
N LYS A 121 -2.83 -6.15 -36.04
CA LYS A 121 -4.20 -5.98 -35.54
C LYS A 121 -4.36 -6.29 -34.06
N TYR A 122 -3.63 -7.26 -33.53
CA TYR A 122 -3.68 -7.62 -32.11
C TYR A 122 -3.11 -6.50 -31.23
N GLU A 123 -1.93 -5.99 -31.60
CA GLU A 123 -1.35 -4.83 -30.92
C GLU A 123 -2.31 -3.63 -30.93
N THR A 124 -2.86 -3.31 -32.13
CA THR A 124 -3.81 -2.22 -32.27
C THR A 124 -5.03 -2.41 -31.36
N PHE A 125 -5.56 -3.62 -31.26
CA PHE A 125 -6.71 -3.93 -30.42
C PHE A 125 -6.38 -3.76 -28.93
N VAL A 126 -5.29 -4.37 -28.45
CA VAL A 126 -4.88 -4.27 -27.04
C VAL A 126 -4.59 -2.82 -26.67
N MET A 127 -3.80 -2.11 -27.47
CA MET A 127 -3.46 -0.72 -27.19
C MET A 127 -4.68 0.20 -27.25
N ARG A 128 -5.69 -0.08 -28.08
CA ARG A 128 -6.93 0.67 -28.10
C ARG A 128 -7.71 0.54 -26.77
N ILE A 129 -7.73 -0.67 -26.18
CA ILE A 129 -8.37 -0.86 -24.87
C ILE A 129 -7.59 -0.09 -23.80
N VAL A 130 -6.27 -0.18 -23.82
CA VAL A 130 -5.40 0.56 -22.89
C VAL A 130 -5.63 2.07 -23.03
N ASP A 131 -5.65 2.61 -24.25
CA ASP A 131 -5.86 4.05 -24.49
C ASP A 131 -7.26 4.53 -24.02
N ILE A 132 -8.31 3.74 -24.26
CA ILE A 132 -9.66 4.03 -23.76
C ILE A 132 -9.62 4.10 -22.23
N GLN A 133 -9.02 3.11 -21.58
CA GLN A 133 -8.96 3.08 -20.13
C GLN A 133 -8.14 4.24 -19.55
N LEU A 134 -6.99 4.55 -20.13
CA LEU A 134 -6.14 5.67 -19.70
C LEU A 134 -6.75 7.05 -19.99
N SER A 135 -7.76 7.12 -20.85
CA SER A 135 -8.51 8.37 -21.10
C SER A 135 -9.44 8.73 -19.94
N PHE A 136 -9.79 7.78 -19.08
CA PHE A 136 -10.61 8.04 -17.89
C PHE A 136 -9.74 8.38 -16.68
N PRO A 137 -10.13 9.36 -15.86
CA PRO A 137 -9.48 9.60 -14.59
C PRO A 137 -9.52 8.35 -13.69
N SER A 138 -8.36 7.85 -13.28
CA SER A 138 -8.22 6.61 -12.51
C SER A 138 -9.06 6.58 -11.23
N ILE A 139 -9.19 7.74 -10.57
CA ILE A 139 -10.01 7.89 -9.36
C ILE A 139 -11.49 7.64 -9.67
N LEU A 140 -12.00 8.15 -10.79
CA LEU A 140 -13.40 7.94 -11.17
C LEU A 140 -13.68 6.48 -11.46
N LEU A 141 -12.79 5.77 -12.17
CA LEU A 141 -12.93 4.33 -12.40
C LEU A 141 -12.96 3.54 -11.09
N ALA A 142 -12.04 3.84 -10.18
CA ALA A 142 -12.01 3.20 -8.86
C ALA A 142 -13.31 3.45 -8.07
N LEU A 143 -13.82 4.67 -8.08
CA LEU A 143 -15.07 5.02 -7.41
C LEU A 143 -16.27 4.30 -8.01
N ILE A 144 -16.37 4.19 -9.34
CA ILE A 144 -17.45 3.46 -10.04
C ILE A 144 -17.42 1.98 -9.62
N ILE A 145 -16.21 1.36 -9.57
CA ILE A 145 -16.07 -0.04 -9.18
C ILE A 145 -16.51 -0.25 -7.73
N ILE A 146 -16.07 0.61 -6.82
CA ILE A 146 -16.44 0.53 -5.40
C ILE A 146 -17.95 0.80 -5.21
N ALA A 147 -18.54 1.71 -5.99
CA ALA A 147 -19.97 1.98 -5.93
C ALA A 147 -20.82 0.79 -6.44
N ALA A 148 -20.34 0.08 -7.48
CA ALA A 148 -21.03 -1.06 -8.06
C ALA A 148 -20.90 -2.34 -7.22
N PHE A 149 -19.72 -2.61 -6.66
CA PHE A 149 -19.42 -3.87 -5.97
C PHE A 149 -19.43 -3.73 -4.42
N GLY A 150 -19.60 -2.51 -3.91
CA GLY A 150 -19.62 -2.22 -2.48
C GLY A 150 -18.25 -1.93 -1.90
N LYS A 151 -18.22 -1.64 -0.58
CA LYS A 151 -17.01 -1.34 0.19
C LYS A 151 -16.33 -2.61 0.67
N GLY A 152 -14.99 -2.61 0.75
CA GLY A 152 -14.21 -3.71 1.28
C GLY A 152 -12.78 -3.70 0.75
N VAL A 153 -11.88 -4.32 1.48
CA VAL A 153 -10.46 -4.42 1.10
C VAL A 153 -10.31 -5.20 -0.22
N ASP A 154 -11.06 -6.29 -0.36
CA ASP A 154 -11.12 -7.11 -1.57
C ASP A 154 -11.61 -6.31 -2.80
N LYS A 155 -12.63 -5.49 -2.64
CA LYS A 155 -13.16 -4.63 -3.71
C LYS A 155 -12.16 -3.53 -4.09
N THR A 156 -11.47 -2.97 -3.09
CA THR A 156 -10.40 -2.00 -3.31
C THR A 156 -9.24 -2.62 -4.10
N ILE A 157 -8.83 -3.85 -3.78
CA ILE A 157 -7.80 -4.58 -4.52
C ILE A 157 -8.21 -4.76 -5.99
N ILE A 158 -9.43 -5.23 -6.24
CA ILE A 158 -9.95 -5.40 -7.61
C ILE A 158 -9.96 -4.07 -8.36
N ALA A 159 -10.46 -3.00 -7.73
CA ALA A 159 -10.48 -1.67 -8.33
C ALA A 159 -9.07 -1.19 -8.71
N LEU A 160 -8.09 -1.36 -7.82
CA LEU A 160 -6.71 -0.98 -8.08
C LEU A 160 -6.09 -1.80 -9.21
N ILE A 161 -6.33 -3.12 -9.27
CA ILE A 161 -5.84 -3.98 -10.35
C ILE A 161 -6.41 -3.51 -11.69
N LEU A 162 -7.73 -3.32 -11.75
CA LEU A 162 -8.43 -2.89 -12.98
C LEU A 162 -8.01 -1.50 -13.45
N VAL A 163 -7.59 -0.62 -12.54
CA VAL A 163 -7.09 0.70 -12.89
C VAL A 163 -5.62 0.67 -13.32
N GLN A 164 -4.78 -0.13 -12.66
CA GLN A 164 -3.33 -0.05 -12.83
C GLN A 164 -2.76 -0.89 -13.98
N TRP A 165 -3.40 -2.01 -14.37
CA TRP A 165 -2.84 -2.91 -15.40
C TRP A 165 -2.53 -2.20 -16.72
N ALA A 166 -3.35 -1.21 -17.12
CA ALA A 166 -3.16 -0.47 -18.35
C ALA A 166 -1.87 0.37 -18.38
N TYR A 167 -1.45 0.89 -17.22
CA TYR A 167 -0.15 1.59 -17.10
C TYR A 167 1.04 0.66 -17.32
N TYR A 168 0.93 -0.59 -16.89
CA TYR A 168 1.98 -1.60 -17.08
C TYR A 168 1.96 -2.24 -18.48
N ALA A 169 0.81 -2.22 -19.16
CA ALA A 169 0.68 -2.75 -20.51
C ALA A 169 1.29 -1.82 -21.59
N ARG A 170 1.40 -0.54 -21.29
CA ARG A 170 1.93 0.51 -22.18
C ARG A 170 3.43 0.63 -22.07
#